data_b3c6f36c859eadd76501908f8330de11
#
_entry.id   b3c6f36c859eadd76501908f8330de11
#
_cell.length_a   1.000
_cell.length_b   1.000
_cell.length_c   1.000
_cell.angle_alpha   90.00
_cell.angle_beta   90.00
_cell.angle_gamma   90.00
#
_symmetry.space_group_name_H-M   'P 1'
#
loop_
_entity.id
_entity.type
_entity.pdbx_description
1 polymer ?
#
loop_
_entity_poly.entity_id
_entity_poly.type
_entity_poly.pdbx_seq_one_letter_code
_entity_poly.pdbx_strand_id
1 'polypeptide(L)'
;MTDRSEIAELVARLAWVLDERRSDDLRSVYAPDAETRSPRGTLRGIDEIVDVVRRTSPEEVLTQHFNTDVVVDLDGDRAEVAAHQLVHFFHEGEPPHRSAGLRTRYTAVRTPAGWRLAQAQISPLWQRAE
;
A
#
# COMPACT_ATOMS: atom_id res chain seq x y z
N MET A 1 -15.92 2.16 15.42
CA MET A 1 -15.19 1.31 14.48
C MET A 1 -14.35 0.32 15.27
N THR A 2 -14.35 -0.95 14.87
CA THR A 2 -13.52 -1.95 15.51
C THR A 2 -12.06 -1.81 15.07
N ASP A 3 -11.15 -2.41 15.83
CA ASP A 3 -9.73 -2.43 15.46
C ASP A 3 -9.55 -3.09 14.08
N ARG A 4 -10.23 -4.21 13.83
CA ARG A 4 -10.16 -4.89 12.52
C ARG A 4 -10.61 -3.99 11.38
N SER A 5 -11.72 -3.27 11.55
CA SER A 5 -12.23 -2.36 10.53
C SER A 5 -11.28 -1.21 10.28
N GLU A 6 -10.70 -0.67 11.34
CA GLU A 6 -9.75 0.45 11.22
C GLU A 6 -8.49 0.01 10.47
N ILE A 7 -7.97 -1.17 10.77
CA ILE A 7 -6.80 -1.73 10.11
C ILE A 7 -7.10 -2.02 8.63
N ALA A 8 -8.25 -2.65 8.35
CA ALA A 8 -8.64 -2.93 6.97
C ALA A 8 -8.80 -1.62 6.17
N GLU A 9 -9.29 -0.55 6.82
CA GLU A 9 -9.40 0.74 6.17
C GLU A 9 -8.04 1.35 5.84
N LEU A 10 -7.00 1.09 6.63
CA LEU A 10 -5.64 1.55 6.29
C LEU A 10 -5.19 0.97 4.95
N VAL A 11 -5.46 -0.32 4.72
CA VAL A 11 -5.11 -0.98 3.46
C VAL A 11 -5.85 -0.36 2.29
N ALA A 12 -7.15 -0.09 2.46
CA ALA A 12 -7.95 0.57 1.44
C ALA A 12 -7.48 2.01 1.20
N ARG A 13 -7.17 2.74 2.26
CA ARG A 13 -6.71 4.13 2.16
C ARG A 13 -5.37 4.23 1.44
N LEU A 14 -4.48 3.26 1.66
CA LEU A 14 -3.21 3.20 0.94
C LEU A 14 -3.44 3.16 -0.58
N ALA A 15 -4.37 2.32 -1.05
CA ALA A 15 -4.71 2.24 -2.46
C ALA A 15 -5.19 3.60 -3.00
N TRP A 16 -6.10 4.27 -2.30
CA TRP A 16 -6.60 5.57 -2.71
C TRP A 16 -5.50 6.64 -2.76
N VAL A 17 -4.63 6.66 -1.76
CA VAL A 17 -3.53 7.61 -1.71
C VAL A 17 -2.59 7.43 -2.90
N LEU A 18 -2.25 6.18 -3.22
CA LEU A 18 -1.39 5.88 -4.36
C LEU A 18 -2.05 6.24 -5.69
N ASP A 19 -3.32 5.89 -5.86
CA ASP A 19 -4.04 6.12 -7.11
C ASP A 19 -4.30 7.61 -7.36
N GLU A 20 -4.55 8.37 -6.31
CA GLU A 20 -4.79 9.81 -6.40
C GLU A 20 -3.49 10.62 -6.29
N ARG A 21 -2.35 9.97 -6.18
CA ARG A 21 -1.02 10.60 -6.14
C ARG A 21 -0.86 11.60 -4.99
N ARG A 22 -1.49 11.30 -3.86
CA ARG A 22 -1.39 12.11 -2.64
C ARG A 22 -0.30 11.57 -1.74
N SER A 23 0.94 11.55 -2.23
CA SER A 23 2.06 10.91 -1.54
C SER A 23 2.30 11.43 -0.13
N ASP A 24 2.01 12.70 0.14
CA ASP A 24 2.14 13.25 1.50
C ASP A 24 1.15 12.60 2.48
N ASP A 25 0.01 12.11 1.99
CA ASP A 25 -1.00 11.46 2.81
C ASP A 25 -0.59 10.04 3.23
N LEU A 26 0.50 9.52 2.69
CA LEU A 26 1.08 8.27 3.18
C LEU A 26 1.43 8.36 4.67
N ARG A 27 1.65 9.57 5.18
CA ARG A 27 1.94 9.84 6.59
C ARG A 27 0.76 9.53 7.52
N SER A 28 -0.46 9.45 6.97
CA SER A 28 -1.64 9.04 7.74
C SER A 28 -1.90 7.53 7.67
N VAL A 29 -1.12 6.81 6.85
CA VAL A 29 -1.24 5.35 6.68
C VAL A 29 -0.08 4.63 7.34
N TYR A 30 1.14 5.11 7.14
CA TYR A 30 2.36 4.49 7.67
C TYR A 30 2.80 5.16 8.97
N ALA A 31 3.40 4.34 9.85
CA ALA A 31 4.09 4.86 11.02
C ALA A 31 5.35 5.64 10.59
N PRO A 32 5.81 6.61 11.41
CA PRO A 32 6.98 7.41 11.05
C PRO A 32 8.24 6.59 10.73
N ASP A 33 8.42 5.46 11.39
CA ASP A 33 9.58 4.57 11.21
C ASP A 33 9.26 3.34 10.35
N ALA A 34 8.20 3.42 9.52
CA ALA A 34 7.75 2.30 8.70
C ALA A 34 8.84 1.82 7.75
N GLU A 35 8.79 0.53 7.44
CA GLU A 35 9.69 -0.10 6.50
C GLU A 35 8.88 -0.81 5.42
N THR A 36 9.24 -0.60 4.16
CA THR A 36 8.60 -1.29 3.04
C THR A 36 9.61 -2.12 2.28
N ARG A 37 9.23 -3.34 1.91
CA ARG A 37 10.06 -4.26 1.15
C ARG A 37 9.35 -4.67 -0.14
N SER A 38 10.12 -4.65 -1.22
CA SER A 38 9.67 -5.13 -2.53
C SER A 38 10.89 -5.69 -3.27
N PRO A 39 10.72 -6.27 -4.47
CA PRO A 39 11.87 -6.70 -5.27
C PRO A 39 12.84 -5.56 -5.61
N ARG A 40 12.40 -4.31 -5.53
CA ARG A 40 13.26 -3.14 -5.79
C ARG A 40 14.16 -2.79 -4.60
N GLY A 41 13.90 -3.38 -3.44
CA GLY A 41 14.69 -3.15 -2.23
C GLY A 41 13.83 -2.77 -1.05
N THR A 42 14.50 -2.25 -0.03
CA THR A 42 13.89 -1.87 1.24
C THR A 42 13.97 -0.36 1.43
N LEU A 43 12.83 0.24 1.79
CA LEU A 43 12.75 1.66 2.16
C LEU A 43 12.52 1.76 3.66
N ARG A 44 13.21 2.65 4.33
CA ARG A 44 13.12 2.83 5.78
C ARG A 44 12.76 4.26 6.13
N GLY A 45 11.66 4.40 6.88
CA GLY A 45 11.16 5.69 7.33
C GLY A 45 10.21 6.32 6.33
N ILE A 46 9.23 7.04 6.86
CA ILE A 46 8.17 7.62 6.06
C ILE A 46 8.68 8.65 5.05
N ASP A 47 9.72 9.40 5.40
CA ASP A 47 10.26 10.42 4.49
C ASP A 47 10.84 9.77 3.23
N GLU A 48 11.57 8.67 3.39
CA GLU A 48 12.13 7.94 2.25
C GLU A 48 11.01 7.31 1.42
N ILE A 49 10.01 6.74 2.06
CA ILE A 49 8.87 6.13 1.37
C ILE A 49 8.13 7.18 0.52
N VAL A 50 7.80 8.32 1.11
CA VAL A 50 7.13 9.43 0.39
C VAL A 50 7.96 9.90 -0.78
N ASP A 51 9.25 10.11 -0.56
CA ASP A 51 10.15 10.59 -1.60
C ASP A 51 10.25 9.62 -2.79
N VAL A 52 10.43 8.32 -2.51
CA VAL A 52 10.54 7.32 -3.57
C VAL A 52 9.22 7.17 -4.34
N VAL A 53 8.08 7.12 -3.64
CA VAL A 53 6.78 7.04 -4.30
C VAL A 53 6.58 8.23 -5.24
N ARG A 54 6.93 9.44 -4.78
CA ARG A 54 6.80 10.65 -5.59
C ARG A 54 7.70 10.60 -6.82
N ARG A 55 8.95 10.20 -6.68
CA ARG A 55 9.92 10.18 -7.77
C ARG A 55 9.66 9.08 -8.79
N THR A 56 9.05 7.97 -8.39
CA THR A 56 8.87 6.80 -9.27
C THR A 56 7.47 6.70 -9.85
N SER A 57 6.66 7.74 -9.73
CA SER A 57 5.29 7.77 -10.25
C SER A 57 5.21 8.72 -11.45
N PRO A 58 5.42 8.22 -12.69
CA PRO A 58 5.33 9.08 -13.89
C PRO A 58 3.96 9.71 -14.01
N GLU A 59 3.92 10.98 -14.36
CA GLU A 59 2.67 11.75 -14.45
C GLU A 59 1.65 11.15 -15.41
N GLU A 60 2.13 10.63 -16.54
CA GLU A 60 1.29 10.12 -17.62
C GLU A 60 0.80 8.69 -17.39
N VAL A 61 1.36 7.97 -16.42
CA VAL A 61 0.96 6.60 -16.12
C VAL A 61 0.14 6.60 -14.84
N LEU A 62 -1.15 6.33 -14.99
CA LEU A 62 -2.08 6.26 -13.86
C LEU A 62 -2.19 4.82 -13.37
N THR A 63 -2.60 4.67 -12.11
CA THR A 63 -2.80 3.36 -11.51
C THR A 63 -4.18 3.25 -10.89
N GLN A 64 -4.69 2.02 -10.85
CA GLN A 64 -5.88 1.69 -10.08
C GLN A 64 -5.58 0.40 -9.32
N HIS A 65 -5.59 0.49 -7.99
CA HIS A 65 -5.33 -0.64 -7.10
C HIS A 65 -6.63 -1.21 -6.56
N PHE A 66 -6.73 -2.53 -6.57
CA PHE A 66 -7.83 -3.27 -5.93
C PHE A 66 -7.24 -4.20 -4.88
N ASN A 67 -7.79 -4.19 -3.67
CA ASN A 67 -7.42 -5.12 -2.61
C ASN A 67 -8.56 -6.08 -2.38
N THR A 68 -8.25 -7.37 -2.28
CA THR A 68 -9.23 -8.41 -1.99
C THR A 68 -8.69 -9.35 -0.90
N ASP A 69 -9.62 -10.08 -0.27
CA ASP A 69 -9.30 -11.13 0.69
C ASP A 69 -8.41 -10.62 1.82
N VAL A 70 -8.75 -9.44 2.34
CA VAL A 70 -8.00 -8.83 3.45
C VAL A 70 -8.28 -9.61 4.73
N VAL A 71 -7.22 -10.16 5.31
CA VAL A 71 -7.27 -10.90 6.57
C VAL A 71 -6.46 -10.15 7.61
N VAL A 72 -7.06 -9.90 8.77
CA VAL A 72 -6.43 -9.19 9.88
C VAL A 72 -6.35 -10.12 11.08
N ASP A 73 -5.12 -10.42 11.51
CA ASP A 73 -4.86 -11.22 12.70
C ASP A 73 -4.41 -10.29 13.82
N LEU A 74 -5.31 -10.00 14.76
CA LEU A 74 -5.06 -9.10 15.87
C LEU A 74 -4.30 -9.80 17.00
N ASP A 75 -3.33 -9.07 17.57
CA ASP A 75 -2.61 -9.49 18.75
C ASP A 75 -2.30 -8.25 19.60
N GLY A 76 -3.26 -7.82 20.42
CA GLY A 76 -3.11 -6.64 21.27
C GLY A 76 -2.99 -5.36 20.45
N ASP A 77 -1.86 -4.68 20.61
CA ASP A 77 -1.57 -3.41 19.92
C ASP A 77 -0.85 -3.61 18.59
N ARG A 78 -0.83 -4.84 18.09
CA ARG A 78 -0.19 -5.22 16.85
C ARG A 78 -1.13 -6.13 16.05
N ALA A 79 -1.02 -6.09 14.74
CA ALA A 79 -1.76 -6.99 13.86
C ALA A 79 -0.92 -7.36 12.64
N GLU A 80 -1.08 -8.60 12.20
CA GLU A 80 -0.55 -9.04 10.91
C GLU A 80 -1.68 -9.03 9.90
N VAL A 81 -1.42 -8.47 8.71
CA VAL A 81 -2.43 -8.29 7.69
C VAL A 81 -1.93 -8.91 6.39
N ALA A 82 -2.82 -9.60 5.70
CA ALA A 82 -2.52 -10.14 4.38
C ALA A 82 -3.64 -9.74 3.42
N ALA A 83 -3.27 -9.51 2.16
CA ALA A 83 -4.24 -9.18 1.12
C ALA A 83 -3.70 -9.61 -0.24
N HIS A 84 -4.62 -9.82 -1.18
CA HIS A 84 -4.29 -9.87 -2.59
C HIS A 84 -4.50 -8.49 -3.17
N GLN A 85 -3.64 -8.11 -4.10
CA GLN A 85 -3.73 -6.81 -4.74
C GLN A 85 -3.62 -6.97 -6.25
N LEU A 86 -4.52 -6.30 -6.96
CA LEU A 86 -4.49 -6.19 -8.41
C LEU A 86 -4.26 -4.74 -8.75
N VAL A 87 -3.26 -4.46 -9.57
CA VAL A 87 -3.00 -3.09 -10.01
C VAL A 87 -3.04 -3.02 -11.52
N HIS A 88 -3.78 -2.04 -12.03
CA HIS A 88 -3.83 -1.72 -13.45
C HIS A 88 -3.08 -0.43 -13.71
N PHE A 89 -2.29 -0.40 -14.79
CA PHE A 89 -1.58 0.79 -15.24
C PHE A 89 -2.20 1.24 -16.55
N PHE A 90 -2.54 2.51 -16.65
CA PHE A 90 -3.25 3.04 -17.81
C PHE A 90 -2.91 4.50 -18.06
N HIS A 91 -3.19 4.97 -19.28
CA HIS A 91 -3.16 6.38 -19.63
C HIS A 91 -4.59 6.91 -19.56
N GLU A 92 -4.75 8.19 -19.24
CA GLU A 92 -6.06 8.79 -19.07
C GLU A 92 -6.96 8.53 -20.28
N GLY A 93 -8.18 8.02 -20.01
CA GLY A 93 -9.17 7.74 -21.04
C GLY A 93 -8.94 6.46 -21.82
N GLU A 94 -7.89 5.71 -21.51
CA GLU A 94 -7.55 4.46 -22.19
C GLU A 94 -7.67 3.25 -21.27
N PRO A 95 -7.90 2.05 -21.81
CA PRO A 95 -7.87 0.84 -20.97
C PRO A 95 -6.44 0.53 -20.52
N PRO A 96 -6.29 -0.35 -19.50
CA PRO A 96 -4.96 -0.70 -19.00
C PRO A 96 -4.04 -1.27 -20.09
N HIS A 97 -2.79 -0.83 -20.08
CA HIS A 97 -1.74 -1.39 -20.94
C HIS A 97 -0.85 -2.39 -20.18
N ARG A 98 -0.98 -2.45 -18.85
CA ARG A 98 -0.25 -3.39 -18.02
C ARG A 98 -1.07 -3.67 -16.76
N SER A 99 -0.97 -4.90 -16.26
CA SER A 99 -1.61 -5.30 -15.01
C SER A 99 -0.66 -6.19 -14.23
N ALA A 100 -0.76 -6.15 -12.90
CA ALA A 100 0.04 -6.99 -12.04
C ALA A 100 -0.80 -7.51 -10.88
N GLY A 101 -0.59 -8.78 -10.56
CA GLY A 101 -1.17 -9.40 -9.37
C GLY A 101 -0.10 -9.50 -8.30
N LEU A 102 -0.41 -9.04 -7.10
CA LEU A 102 0.52 -8.97 -6.00
C LEU A 102 -0.07 -9.65 -4.78
N ARG A 103 0.80 -10.11 -3.91
CA ARG A 103 0.44 -10.47 -2.54
C ARG A 103 1.08 -9.45 -1.62
N THR A 104 0.30 -8.88 -0.71
CA THR A 104 0.80 -7.89 0.23
C THR A 104 0.65 -8.41 1.65
N ARG A 105 1.64 -8.11 2.48
CA ARG A 105 1.61 -8.40 3.90
C ARG A 105 2.04 -7.16 4.65
N TYR A 106 1.31 -6.85 5.71
CA TYR A 106 1.59 -5.68 6.54
C TYR A 106 1.66 -6.07 8.00
N THR A 107 2.45 -5.33 8.76
CA THR A 107 2.35 -5.30 10.21
C THR A 107 1.76 -3.96 10.58
N ALA A 108 0.61 -3.96 11.26
CA ALA A 108 -0.02 -2.76 11.77
C ALA A 108 0.27 -2.65 13.26
N VAL A 109 0.43 -1.41 13.74
CA VAL A 109 0.68 -1.13 15.16
C VAL A 109 -0.25 -0.01 15.62
N ARG A 110 -0.66 -0.07 16.89
CA ARG A 110 -1.43 1.00 17.50
C ARG A 110 -0.48 2.11 17.91
N THR A 111 -0.78 3.33 17.53
CA THR A 111 0.00 4.52 17.90
C THR A 111 -0.92 5.53 18.61
N PRO A 112 -0.37 6.58 19.23
CA PRO A 112 -1.22 7.63 19.79
C PRO A 112 -2.16 8.29 18.78
N ALA A 113 -1.80 8.24 17.49
CA ALA A 113 -2.64 8.79 16.42
C ALA A 113 -3.62 7.77 15.83
N GLY A 114 -3.64 6.52 16.34
CA GLY A 114 -4.45 5.42 15.84
C GLY A 114 -3.58 4.33 15.22
N TRP A 115 -4.22 3.38 14.55
CA TRP A 115 -3.49 2.32 13.87
C TRP A 115 -2.69 2.85 12.68
N ARG A 116 -1.48 2.32 12.51
CA ARG A 116 -0.61 2.67 11.37
C ARG A 116 0.10 1.42 10.88
N LEU A 117 0.48 1.40 9.61
CA LEU A 117 1.30 0.32 9.05
C LEU A 117 2.76 0.56 9.41
N ALA A 118 3.36 -0.39 10.12
CA ALA A 118 4.77 -0.31 10.50
C ALA A 118 5.68 -1.03 9.52
N GLN A 119 5.15 -2.03 8.83
CA GLN A 119 5.89 -2.79 7.82
C GLN A 119 4.97 -3.14 6.67
N ALA A 120 5.53 -3.17 5.47
CA ALA A 120 4.84 -3.67 4.29
C ALA A 120 5.79 -4.54 3.48
N GLN A 121 5.30 -5.68 3.01
CA GLN A 121 6.02 -6.54 2.08
C GLN A 121 5.16 -6.76 0.86
N ILE A 122 5.70 -6.43 -0.31
CA ILE A 122 4.99 -6.52 -1.57
C ILE A 122 5.65 -7.59 -2.42
N SER A 123 4.90 -8.63 -2.75
CA SER A 123 5.40 -9.78 -3.51
C SER A 123 4.64 -9.90 -4.83
N PRO A 124 5.25 -9.54 -5.96
CA PRO A 124 4.64 -9.76 -7.27
C PRO A 124 4.45 -11.25 -7.53
N LEU A 125 3.26 -11.63 -7.99
CA LEU A 125 2.94 -13.02 -8.35
C LEU A 125 2.96 -13.20 -9.86
N TRP A 126 2.49 -12.22 -10.60
CA TRP A 126 2.48 -12.22 -12.05
C TRP A 126 2.35 -10.81 -12.58
N GLN A 127 2.72 -10.63 -13.82
CA GLN A 127 2.59 -9.36 -14.50
C GLN A 127 2.21 -9.63 -15.96
N ARG A 128 1.33 -8.78 -16.48
CA ARG A 128 0.87 -8.87 -17.87
C ARG A 128 0.97 -7.49 -18.53
N ALA A 129 1.64 -7.44 -19.67
CA ALA A 129 1.66 -6.26 -20.53
C ALA A 129 0.74 -6.51 -21.72
N GLU A 130 0.00 -5.51 -22.12
CA GLU A 130 -0.94 -5.58 -23.23
C GLU A 130 -0.51 -4.73 -24.42
#